data_b74cfddb6aa32f2cfdc6333fa7d1ac88
#
_entry.id   b74cfddb6aa32f2cfdc6333fa7d1ac88
#
_cell.length_a   1.000
_cell.length_b   1.000
_cell.length_c   1.000
_cell.angle_alpha   90.00
_cell.angle_beta   90.00
_cell.angle_gamma   90.00
#
_symmetry.space_group_name_H-M   'P 1'
#
loop_
_entity.id
_entity.type
_entity.pdbx_description
1 polymer ?
#
loop_
_entity_poly.entity_id
_entity_poly.type
_entity_poly.pdbx_seq_one_letter_code
_entity_poly.pdbx_strand_id
1 'polypeptide(L)'
;MQHIRAHVLVCGGTGCKANGSKEIQLTFARELQKFGLQDEVMVVETGCHGFCEHGPLVIVYPEGTFYCSVKLEDVKTIVEEHLYKGRIVQRLLYREPINQEQVPRYSEIGFYKKQHRLVLANCGAINPEAIEEYIAVGGYEALAKAVTQMTPQEVVDEVKKSGLRGRGGGGFPTGMKWQFAKNSESDKKYVICNADEGDPGAFMDRSVLEGDPHRVLEGMAICGYAMGADEGYIYVRAEYPLAIKRLRTAIAQAEEMGLLGEHIFESDFSFTIHIKEGAGAFVCGEETALMASIEGKRGMPRPRPPFPAVSGLWGKPTNINNVETFANVAQIIVNGADWYCQLGTEKSKGTKVFALTGKINNTGLAEVPMGITMREIIYDIGGGITNGKKFKAVQIGGPSGGCLPESMLDLPVDYDSLIAAGAMMGSGGLVVMDEDTCMVDVAKFFLNFTQSESCGKCTPCREGTKRMLEILTRITEGQGREGDIELLENLAKNIKETALCGLGQTAPNPVLSTLKYFRDEYEAHIKEKRCPAGVCEKMLHYEISDVCRGCGLCARQCPVQAISGSPKTKHVIDQNKCIKCGACMTACPFKAISKA
;
A
#
# COMPACT_ATOMS: atom_id res chain seq x y z
N MET A 1 -12.36 -35.80 -20.79
CA MET A 1 -12.29 -34.53 -20.00
C MET A 1 -12.39 -34.91 -18.53
N GLN A 2 -11.42 -34.56 -17.72
CA GLN A 2 -11.53 -34.69 -16.26
C GLN A 2 -12.64 -33.75 -15.79
N HIS A 3 -13.59 -34.26 -15.02
CA HIS A 3 -14.71 -33.48 -14.50
C HIS A 3 -14.31 -32.89 -13.14
N ILE A 4 -13.76 -31.68 -13.13
CA ILE A 4 -13.43 -30.97 -11.89
C ILE A 4 -14.73 -30.45 -11.27
N ARG A 5 -15.06 -30.91 -10.07
CA ARG A 5 -16.26 -30.47 -9.32
C ARG A 5 -15.98 -29.38 -8.31
N ALA A 6 -14.71 -29.19 -7.91
CA ALA A 6 -14.34 -28.16 -6.94
C ALA A 6 -12.95 -27.61 -7.23
N HIS A 7 -12.77 -26.33 -6.89
CA HIS A 7 -11.47 -25.64 -6.91
C HIS A 7 -11.13 -25.17 -5.49
N VAL A 8 -9.90 -25.44 -5.07
CA VAL A 8 -9.33 -24.94 -3.82
C VAL A 8 -8.32 -23.86 -4.18
N LEU A 9 -8.69 -22.61 -4.00
CA LEU A 9 -7.82 -21.46 -4.24
C LEU A 9 -7.02 -21.17 -2.99
N VAL A 10 -5.70 -21.22 -3.08
CA VAL A 10 -4.78 -20.92 -1.98
C VAL A 10 -4.07 -19.60 -2.28
N CYS A 11 -4.18 -18.65 -1.37
CA CYS A 11 -3.54 -17.33 -1.54
C CYS A 11 -2.01 -17.47 -1.62
N GLY A 12 -1.45 -17.09 -2.76
CA GLY A 12 -0.02 -17.13 -3.06
C GLY A 12 0.66 -15.75 -3.01
N GLY A 13 0.05 -14.73 -2.41
CA GLY A 13 0.70 -13.44 -2.19
C GLY A 13 1.81 -13.52 -1.13
N THR A 14 2.75 -12.58 -1.18
CA THR A 14 3.97 -12.58 -0.33
C THR A 14 3.68 -12.80 1.16
N GLY A 15 2.66 -12.14 1.74
CA GLY A 15 2.30 -12.29 3.15
C GLY A 15 1.83 -13.71 3.52
N CYS A 16 0.98 -14.32 2.67
CA CYS A 16 0.53 -15.70 2.86
C CYS A 16 1.66 -16.71 2.66
N LYS A 17 2.55 -16.48 1.69
CA LYS A 17 3.74 -17.33 1.48
C LYS A 17 4.68 -17.31 2.69
N ALA A 18 4.91 -16.14 3.27
CA ALA A 18 5.69 -16.01 4.51
C ALA A 18 5.07 -16.79 5.69
N ASN A 19 3.75 -16.97 5.68
CA ASN A 19 3.00 -17.75 6.67
C ASN A 19 2.72 -19.21 6.24
N GLY A 20 3.46 -19.76 5.26
CA GLY A 20 3.44 -21.17 4.91
C GLY A 20 2.36 -21.60 3.91
N SER A 21 1.79 -20.69 3.11
CA SER A 21 0.74 -21.04 2.15
C SER A 21 1.21 -22.00 1.05
N LYS A 22 2.50 -22.00 0.72
CA LYS A 22 3.06 -22.94 -0.25
C LYS A 22 3.03 -24.38 0.28
N GLU A 23 3.39 -24.57 1.54
CA GLU A 23 3.32 -25.86 2.22
C GLU A 23 1.88 -26.35 2.38
N ILE A 24 0.95 -25.42 2.62
CA ILE A 24 -0.51 -25.69 2.64
C ILE A 24 -0.95 -26.22 1.29
N GLN A 25 -0.60 -25.56 0.19
CA GLN A 25 -0.92 -26.02 -1.18
C GLN A 25 -0.40 -27.43 -1.48
N LEU A 26 0.88 -27.69 -1.17
CA LEU A 26 1.49 -29.01 -1.35
C LEU A 26 0.83 -30.08 -0.47
N THR A 27 0.35 -29.70 0.71
CA THR A 27 -0.34 -30.61 1.61
C THR A 27 -1.74 -30.93 1.11
N PHE A 28 -2.47 -29.96 0.53
CA PHE A 28 -3.73 -30.23 -0.16
C PHE A 28 -3.56 -31.30 -1.24
N ALA A 29 -2.58 -31.18 -2.11
CA ALA A 29 -2.33 -32.17 -3.17
C ALA A 29 -2.11 -33.59 -2.61
N ARG A 30 -1.33 -33.70 -1.52
CA ARG A 30 -1.09 -35.00 -0.84
C ARG A 30 -2.32 -35.56 -0.16
N GLU A 31 -3.11 -34.74 0.53
CA GLU A 31 -4.32 -35.19 1.21
C GLU A 31 -5.41 -35.56 0.20
N LEU A 32 -5.59 -34.79 -0.88
CA LEU A 32 -6.52 -35.14 -1.96
C LEU A 32 -6.22 -36.51 -2.56
N GLN A 33 -4.93 -36.83 -2.77
CA GLN A 33 -4.52 -38.17 -3.26
C GLN A 33 -4.90 -39.27 -2.27
N LYS A 34 -4.74 -39.07 -0.96
CA LYS A 34 -5.13 -40.07 0.06
C LYS A 34 -6.63 -40.36 0.08
N PHE A 35 -7.44 -39.34 -0.22
CA PHE A 35 -8.92 -39.46 -0.28
C PHE A 35 -9.44 -39.84 -1.68
N GLY A 36 -8.58 -40.01 -2.68
CA GLY A 36 -8.97 -40.36 -4.07
C GLY A 36 -9.68 -39.21 -4.78
N LEU A 37 -9.42 -37.95 -4.40
CA LEU A 37 -10.08 -36.74 -4.93
C LEU A 37 -9.21 -35.94 -5.91
N GLN A 38 -8.00 -36.40 -6.23
CA GLN A 38 -7.04 -35.68 -7.07
C GLN A 38 -7.52 -35.40 -8.51
N ASP A 39 -8.47 -36.18 -9.01
CA ASP A 39 -9.05 -36.05 -10.36
C ASP A 39 -10.36 -35.23 -10.38
N GLU A 40 -10.88 -34.88 -9.20
CA GLU A 40 -12.14 -34.16 -9.02
C GLU A 40 -11.97 -32.75 -8.42
N VAL A 41 -10.86 -32.52 -7.75
CA VAL A 41 -10.57 -31.26 -7.03
C VAL A 41 -9.26 -30.67 -7.51
N MET A 42 -9.29 -29.46 -8.04
CA MET A 42 -8.13 -28.72 -8.51
C MET A 42 -7.65 -27.76 -7.43
N VAL A 43 -6.35 -27.80 -7.11
CA VAL A 43 -5.71 -26.83 -6.19
C VAL A 43 -4.98 -25.77 -7.01
N VAL A 44 -5.34 -24.51 -6.83
CA VAL A 44 -4.79 -23.38 -7.58
C VAL A 44 -4.09 -22.42 -6.63
N GLU A 45 -2.83 -22.08 -6.92
CA GLU A 45 -2.16 -20.96 -6.28
C GLU A 45 -2.57 -19.66 -6.97
N THR A 46 -3.23 -18.77 -6.25
CA THR A 46 -3.69 -17.49 -6.79
C THR A 46 -2.75 -16.35 -6.42
N GLY A 47 -3.06 -15.13 -6.90
CA GLY A 47 -2.48 -13.90 -6.39
C GLY A 47 -2.96 -13.55 -4.98
N CYS A 48 -2.62 -12.36 -4.52
CA CYS A 48 -3.06 -11.84 -3.23
C CYS A 48 -4.56 -11.54 -3.24
N HIS A 49 -5.30 -12.08 -2.26
CA HIS A 49 -6.72 -11.75 -2.08
C HIS A 49 -6.97 -10.37 -1.45
N GLY A 50 -5.91 -9.72 -0.97
CA GLY A 50 -6.01 -8.40 -0.34
C GLY A 50 -6.41 -8.39 1.13
N PHE A 51 -6.59 -9.54 1.79
CA PHE A 51 -7.00 -9.62 3.20
C PHE A 51 -5.88 -10.21 4.07
N CYS A 52 -4.77 -9.49 4.13
CA CYS A 52 -3.47 -10.02 4.56
C CYS A 52 -3.41 -10.41 6.03
N GLU A 53 -4.13 -9.74 6.92
CA GLU A 53 -4.13 -10.04 8.38
C GLU A 53 -4.69 -11.43 8.68
N HIS A 54 -5.62 -11.90 7.87
CA HIS A 54 -6.31 -13.18 8.06
C HIS A 54 -5.67 -14.34 7.28
N GLY A 55 -4.51 -14.13 6.65
CA GLY A 55 -3.77 -15.17 5.92
C GLY A 55 -3.11 -16.21 6.84
N PRO A 56 -2.81 -17.41 6.30
CA PRO A 56 -3.10 -17.91 4.96
C PRO A 56 -4.59 -18.11 4.68
N LEU A 57 -5.01 -17.71 3.45
CA LEU A 57 -6.40 -17.78 3.01
C LEU A 57 -6.60 -18.97 2.08
N VAL A 58 -7.72 -19.66 2.23
CA VAL A 58 -8.16 -20.75 1.34
C VAL A 58 -9.63 -20.54 0.99
N ILE A 59 -9.95 -20.55 -0.32
CA ILE A 59 -11.33 -20.45 -0.78
C ILE A 59 -11.69 -21.74 -1.53
N VAL A 60 -12.86 -22.31 -1.22
CA VAL A 60 -13.36 -23.52 -1.87
C VAL A 60 -14.56 -23.16 -2.74
N TYR A 61 -14.44 -23.37 -4.04
CA TYR A 61 -15.52 -23.24 -5.02
C TYR A 61 -16.11 -24.60 -5.38
N PRO A 62 -17.42 -24.66 -5.76
CA PRO A 62 -18.27 -23.53 -6.22
C PRO A 62 -18.94 -22.70 -5.14
N GLU A 63 -18.99 -23.13 -3.88
CA GLU A 63 -19.75 -22.44 -2.82
C GLU A 63 -19.11 -21.10 -2.42
N GLY A 64 -17.85 -20.88 -2.72
CA GLY A 64 -17.08 -19.70 -2.30
C GLY A 64 -16.79 -19.68 -0.80
N THR A 65 -16.67 -20.86 -0.18
CA THR A 65 -16.39 -20.98 1.26
C THR A 65 -15.00 -20.42 1.59
N PHE A 66 -14.95 -19.44 2.50
CA PHE A 66 -13.75 -18.66 2.82
C PHE A 66 -13.17 -19.06 4.18
N TYR A 67 -11.99 -19.65 4.16
CA TYR A 67 -11.23 -20.06 5.33
C TYR A 67 -10.06 -19.11 5.62
N CYS A 68 -9.93 -18.71 6.89
CA CYS A 68 -8.91 -17.80 7.40
C CYS A 68 -7.89 -18.51 8.27
N SER A 69 -6.66 -17.95 8.31
CA SER A 69 -5.57 -18.37 9.22
C SER A 69 -5.35 -19.89 9.18
N VAL A 70 -5.46 -20.46 7.99
CA VAL A 70 -5.35 -21.91 7.75
C VAL A 70 -3.92 -22.37 8.06
N LYS A 71 -3.79 -23.43 8.86
CA LYS A 71 -2.52 -24.07 9.19
C LYS A 71 -2.39 -25.40 8.46
N LEU A 72 -1.18 -25.95 8.43
CA LEU A 72 -0.91 -27.25 7.79
C LEU A 72 -1.78 -28.37 8.36
N GLU A 73 -2.01 -28.38 9.67
CA GLU A 73 -2.86 -29.35 10.38
C GLU A 73 -4.34 -29.26 10.01
N ASP A 74 -4.80 -28.10 9.52
CA ASP A 74 -6.18 -27.88 9.11
C ASP A 74 -6.50 -28.47 7.74
N VAL A 75 -5.50 -28.64 6.88
CA VAL A 75 -5.68 -29.10 5.50
C VAL A 75 -6.38 -30.46 5.46
N LYS A 76 -5.91 -31.42 6.28
CA LYS A 76 -6.56 -32.73 6.35
C LYS A 76 -8.04 -32.61 6.74
N THR A 77 -8.36 -31.75 7.70
CA THR A 77 -9.73 -31.51 8.15
C THR A 77 -10.60 -30.91 7.03
N ILE A 78 -10.05 -29.94 6.28
CA ILE A 78 -10.77 -29.34 5.14
C ILE A 78 -11.02 -30.39 4.05
N VAL A 79 -10.03 -31.21 3.72
CA VAL A 79 -10.20 -32.29 2.71
C VAL A 79 -11.24 -33.31 3.18
N GLU A 80 -11.13 -33.80 4.42
CA GLU A 80 -12.04 -34.83 4.95
C GLU A 80 -13.46 -34.31 5.15
N GLU A 81 -13.63 -33.18 5.84
CA GLU A 81 -14.94 -32.70 6.22
C GLU A 81 -15.62 -31.94 5.05
N HIS A 82 -14.91 -31.01 4.39
CA HIS A 82 -15.54 -30.18 3.37
C HIS A 82 -15.54 -30.86 2.01
N LEU A 83 -14.36 -31.26 1.51
CA LEU A 83 -14.25 -31.76 0.13
C LEU A 83 -14.78 -33.20 -0.04
N TYR A 84 -14.66 -34.05 1.00
CA TYR A 84 -15.13 -35.45 0.94
C TYR A 84 -16.55 -35.61 1.50
N LYS A 85 -16.87 -35.00 2.66
CA LYS A 85 -18.16 -35.18 3.36
C LYS A 85 -19.15 -34.02 3.14
N GLY A 86 -18.77 -32.92 2.47
CA GLY A 86 -19.63 -31.76 2.19
C GLY A 86 -19.96 -30.91 3.41
N ARG A 87 -19.17 -30.96 4.50
CA ARG A 87 -19.40 -30.23 5.75
C ARG A 87 -18.39 -29.11 5.97
N ILE A 88 -18.83 -27.87 6.00
CA ILE A 88 -17.98 -26.69 6.22
C ILE A 88 -17.30 -26.76 7.59
N VAL A 89 -15.99 -26.43 7.65
CA VAL A 89 -15.18 -26.39 8.88
C VAL A 89 -15.40 -25.06 9.60
N GLN A 90 -16.41 -24.99 10.46
CA GLN A 90 -16.89 -23.75 11.10
C GLN A 90 -15.80 -22.94 11.81
N ARG A 91 -14.83 -23.59 12.49
CA ARG A 91 -13.79 -22.91 13.25
C ARG A 91 -12.84 -22.06 12.41
N LEU A 92 -12.75 -22.33 11.11
CA LEU A 92 -11.85 -21.63 10.17
C LEU A 92 -12.56 -20.51 9.41
N LEU A 93 -13.87 -20.31 9.62
CA LEU A 93 -14.61 -19.24 8.95
C LEU A 93 -14.22 -17.87 9.53
N TYR A 94 -14.24 -16.87 8.66
CA TYR A 94 -14.08 -15.48 9.06
C TYR A 94 -15.19 -15.04 10.03
N ARG A 95 -14.81 -14.18 10.99
CA ARG A 95 -15.74 -13.54 11.92
C ARG A 95 -15.67 -12.03 11.76
N GLU A 96 -16.79 -11.42 11.53
CA GLU A 96 -16.89 -9.96 11.47
C GLU A 96 -16.45 -9.33 12.81
N PRO A 97 -15.54 -8.33 12.81
CA PRO A 97 -15.01 -7.74 14.05
C PRO A 97 -16.07 -7.11 14.94
N ILE A 98 -17.11 -6.52 14.35
CA ILE A 98 -18.12 -5.72 15.07
C ILE A 98 -19.14 -6.60 15.79
N ASN A 99 -19.72 -7.59 15.12
CA ASN A 99 -20.83 -8.41 15.63
C ASN A 99 -20.44 -9.87 15.94
N GLN A 100 -19.17 -10.25 15.64
CA GLN A 100 -18.64 -11.61 15.82
C GLN A 100 -19.40 -12.68 15.02
N GLU A 101 -20.16 -12.28 14.02
CA GLU A 101 -20.90 -13.18 13.15
C GLU A 101 -19.94 -13.95 12.23
N GLN A 102 -20.16 -15.25 12.08
CA GLN A 102 -19.41 -16.08 11.14
C GLN A 102 -19.95 -15.91 9.73
N VAL A 103 -19.06 -15.56 8.81
CA VAL A 103 -19.41 -15.38 7.40
C VAL A 103 -18.75 -16.49 6.58
N PRO A 104 -19.52 -17.45 6.07
CA PRO A 104 -18.96 -18.59 5.36
C PRO A 104 -18.53 -18.26 3.92
N ARG A 105 -19.14 -17.28 3.26
CA ARG A 105 -18.91 -17.02 1.84
C ARG A 105 -18.10 -15.76 1.62
N TYR A 106 -17.13 -15.85 0.72
CA TYR A 106 -16.31 -14.73 0.27
C TYR A 106 -17.11 -13.48 -0.11
N SER A 107 -18.18 -13.67 -0.91
CA SER A 107 -19.04 -12.57 -1.39
C SER A 107 -19.85 -11.87 -0.31
N GLU A 108 -20.00 -12.49 0.86
CA GLU A 108 -20.81 -11.97 1.96
C GLU A 108 -19.98 -11.19 2.99
N ILE A 109 -18.64 -11.32 2.96
CA ILE A 109 -17.72 -10.62 3.86
C ILE A 109 -17.81 -9.12 3.63
N GLY A 110 -18.07 -8.36 4.68
CA GLY A 110 -18.22 -6.89 4.64
C GLY A 110 -17.02 -6.18 3.99
N PHE A 111 -15.82 -6.66 4.26
CA PHE A 111 -14.60 -6.16 3.64
C PHE A 111 -14.62 -6.21 2.11
N TYR A 112 -15.13 -7.28 1.50
CA TYR A 112 -15.19 -7.40 0.03
C TYR A 112 -16.46 -6.82 -0.57
N LYS A 113 -17.58 -6.96 0.10
CA LYS A 113 -18.92 -6.58 -0.41
C LYS A 113 -19.03 -5.10 -0.78
N LYS A 114 -18.31 -4.23 -0.07
CA LYS A 114 -18.33 -2.77 -0.28
C LYS A 114 -17.23 -2.26 -1.21
N GLN A 115 -16.37 -3.12 -1.69
CA GLN A 115 -15.35 -2.79 -2.68
C GLN A 115 -15.91 -2.85 -4.10
N HIS A 116 -15.32 -2.05 -4.98
CA HIS A 116 -15.52 -2.13 -6.42
C HIS A 116 -14.19 -2.50 -7.09
N ARG A 117 -13.97 -3.81 -7.23
CA ARG A 117 -12.69 -4.35 -7.68
C ARG A 117 -12.62 -4.34 -9.21
N LEU A 118 -11.85 -3.42 -9.76
CA LEU A 118 -11.55 -3.27 -11.18
C LEU A 118 -10.11 -3.73 -11.46
N VAL A 119 -9.15 -3.11 -10.81
CA VAL A 119 -7.72 -3.45 -10.89
C VAL A 119 -7.42 -4.77 -10.19
N LEU A 120 -8.05 -5.01 -9.05
CA LEU A 120 -7.89 -6.22 -8.25
C LEU A 120 -8.87 -7.35 -8.64
N ALA A 121 -9.63 -7.22 -9.72
CA ALA A 121 -10.67 -8.18 -10.08
C ALA A 121 -10.16 -9.63 -10.18
N ASN A 122 -9.02 -9.82 -10.81
CA ASN A 122 -8.40 -11.13 -11.00
C ASN A 122 -7.50 -11.57 -9.84
N CYS A 123 -7.08 -10.63 -8.97
CA CYS A 123 -6.22 -10.94 -7.83
C CYS A 123 -6.95 -11.86 -6.85
N GLY A 124 -6.42 -13.05 -6.66
CA GLY A 124 -7.05 -14.09 -5.85
C GLY A 124 -8.06 -14.97 -6.59
N ALA A 125 -8.36 -14.69 -7.86
CA ALA A 125 -9.31 -15.46 -8.67
C ALA A 125 -8.63 -16.38 -9.70
N ILE A 126 -7.52 -15.92 -10.30
CA ILE A 126 -6.79 -16.67 -11.34
C ILE A 126 -5.41 -17.11 -10.84
N ASN A 127 -4.81 -18.08 -11.52
CA ASN A 127 -3.41 -18.43 -11.41
C ASN A 127 -2.56 -17.41 -12.19
N PRO A 128 -1.76 -16.54 -11.53
CA PRO A 128 -0.96 -15.53 -12.22
C PRO A 128 0.24 -16.09 -13.01
N GLU A 129 0.52 -17.40 -12.89
CA GLU A 129 1.58 -18.10 -13.63
C GLU A 129 1.02 -18.87 -14.85
N ALA A 130 -0.28 -18.69 -15.21
CA ALA A 130 -0.95 -19.33 -16.33
C ALA A 130 -1.67 -18.29 -17.20
N ILE A 131 -1.10 -17.97 -18.37
CA ILE A 131 -1.66 -16.95 -19.29
C ILE A 131 -3.05 -17.33 -19.78
N GLU A 132 -3.34 -18.64 -19.92
CA GLU A 132 -4.64 -19.14 -20.36
C GLU A 132 -5.77 -18.71 -19.42
N GLU A 133 -5.52 -18.64 -18.10
CA GLU A 133 -6.52 -18.19 -17.15
C GLU A 133 -6.78 -16.67 -17.28
N TYR A 134 -5.74 -15.88 -17.61
CA TYR A 134 -5.93 -14.46 -17.91
C TYR A 134 -6.73 -14.26 -19.21
N ILE A 135 -6.41 -15.02 -20.26
CA ILE A 135 -7.17 -15.00 -21.52
C ILE A 135 -8.62 -15.43 -21.30
N ALA A 136 -8.86 -16.47 -20.49
CA ALA A 136 -10.21 -16.97 -20.20
C ALA A 136 -11.13 -15.94 -19.52
N VAL A 137 -10.56 -14.93 -18.85
CA VAL A 137 -11.31 -13.81 -18.25
C VAL A 137 -11.28 -12.53 -19.11
N GLY A 138 -10.99 -12.65 -20.41
CA GLY A 138 -10.98 -11.55 -21.38
C GLY A 138 -9.65 -10.79 -21.49
N GLY A 139 -8.56 -11.38 -20.98
CA GLY A 139 -7.22 -10.80 -21.11
C GLY A 139 -6.75 -10.71 -22.57
N TYR A 140 -6.01 -9.68 -22.88
CA TYR A 140 -5.51 -9.30 -24.21
C TYR A 140 -6.56 -8.95 -25.26
N GLU A 141 -7.86 -8.98 -24.92
CA GLU A 141 -8.94 -8.50 -25.79
C GLU A 141 -8.78 -6.99 -26.08
N ALA A 142 -8.39 -6.22 -25.09
CA ALA A 142 -8.17 -4.79 -25.24
C ALA A 142 -7.00 -4.48 -26.18
N LEU A 143 -5.89 -5.22 -26.07
CA LEU A 143 -4.75 -5.06 -26.97
C LEU A 143 -5.12 -5.46 -28.40
N ALA A 144 -5.83 -6.57 -28.58
CA ALA A 144 -6.32 -6.99 -29.88
C ALA A 144 -7.21 -5.91 -30.52
N LYS A 145 -8.20 -5.39 -29.78
CA LYS A 145 -9.07 -4.29 -30.22
C LYS A 145 -8.27 -3.03 -30.59
N ALA A 146 -7.32 -2.64 -29.73
CA ALA A 146 -6.51 -1.45 -29.99
C ALA A 146 -5.69 -1.57 -31.28
N VAL A 147 -5.01 -2.69 -31.49
CA VAL A 147 -4.09 -2.88 -32.61
C VAL A 147 -4.82 -3.15 -33.93
N THR A 148 -5.97 -3.86 -33.90
CA THR A 148 -6.67 -4.29 -35.13
C THR A 148 -7.85 -3.41 -35.54
N GLN A 149 -8.42 -2.62 -34.60
CA GLN A 149 -9.67 -1.88 -34.84
C GLN A 149 -9.57 -0.38 -34.53
N MET A 150 -8.50 0.09 -33.91
CA MET A 150 -8.35 1.50 -33.51
C MET A 150 -7.03 2.06 -34.07
N THR A 151 -7.04 3.34 -34.43
CA THR A 151 -5.80 4.06 -34.66
C THR A 151 -5.11 4.45 -33.38
N PRO A 152 -3.78 4.67 -33.36
CA PRO A 152 -3.06 5.17 -32.19
C PRO A 152 -3.65 6.45 -31.57
N GLN A 153 -4.28 7.32 -32.38
CA GLN A 153 -4.91 8.53 -31.88
C GLN A 153 -6.24 8.24 -31.19
N GLU A 154 -7.05 7.34 -31.72
CA GLU A 154 -8.31 6.93 -31.09
C GLU A 154 -8.07 6.28 -29.71
N VAL A 155 -7.00 5.48 -29.56
CA VAL A 155 -6.60 4.93 -28.25
C VAL A 155 -6.26 6.04 -27.26
N VAL A 156 -5.46 7.03 -27.67
CA VAL A 156 -5.14 8.20 -26.83
C VAL A 156 -6.41 8.97 -26.46
N ASP A 157 -7.31 9.19 -27.41
CA ASP A 157 -8.53 9.97 -27.19
C ASP A 157 -9.50 9.22 -26.26
N GLU A 158 -9.58 7.89 -26.35
CA GLU A 158 -10.37 7.06 -25.45
C GLU A 158 -9.84 7.13 -24.00
N VAL A 159 -8.53 7.04 -23.81
CA VAL A 159 -7.89 7.21 -22.50
C VAL A 159 -8.06 8.64 -21.96
N LYS A 160 -8.02 9.67 -22.82
CA LYS A 160 -8.33 11.05 -22.40
C LYS A 160 -9.78 11.19 -21.94
N LYS A 161 -10.71 10.70 -22.77
CA LYS A 161 -12.15 10.75 -22.51
C LYS A 161 -12.51 10.04 -21.21
N SER A 162 -11.83 8.94 -20.88
CA SER A 162 -12.04 8.19 -19.62
C SER A 162 -11.76 9.01 -18.36
N GLY A 163 -10.98 10.09 -18.46
CA GLY A 163 -10.58 10.89 -17.32
C GLY A 163 -9.62 10.16 -16.36
N LEU A 164 -8.99 9.06 -16.79
CA LEU A 164 -8.00 8.34 -15.99
C LEU A 164 -6.85 9.27 -15.60
N ARG A 165 -6.66 9.45 -14.29
CA ARG A 165 -5.51 10.16 -13.71
C ARG A 165 -4.49 9.14 -13.20
N GLY A 166 -3.20 9.50 -13.24
CA GLY A 166 -2.12 8.64 -12.76
C GLY A 166 -2.30 8.21 -11.30
N ARG A 167 -2.11 6.92 -11.01
CA ARG A 167 -2.32 6.29 -9.69
C ARG A 167 -1.09 6.28 -8.80
N GLY A 168 0.06 6.72 -9.31
CA GLY A 168 1.32 6.80 -8.54
C GLY A 168 1.45 8.00 -7.60
N GLY A 169 0.39 8.79 -7.39
CA GLY A 169 0.34 9.86 -6.39
C GLY A 169 0.07 11.27 -6.93
N GLY A 170 0.67 11.66 -8.03
CA GLY A 170 0.53 13.01 -8.59
C GLY A 170 -0.78 13.29 -9.31
N GLY A 171 -1.52 12.25 -9.71
CA GLY A 171 -2.84 12.39 -10.34
C GLY A 171 -2.86 13.17 -11.66
N PHE A 172 -1.77 13.20 -12.43
CA PHE A 172 -1.76 13.86 -13.73
C PHE A 172 -2.61 13.07 -14.74
N PRO A 173 -3.38 13.73 -15.65
CA PRO A 173 -4.22 13.05 -16.63
C PRO A 173 -3.40 12.14 -17.58
N THR A 174 -3.69 10.84 -17.56
CA THR A 174 -2.90 9.81 -18.24
C THR A 174 -2.89 10.01 -19.76
N GLY A 175 -4.04 10.21 -20.37
CA GLY A 175 -4.14 10.40 -21.82
C GLY A 175 -3.45 11.66 -22.32
N MET A 176 -3.36 12.73 -21.50
CA MET A 176 -2.58 13.92 -21.83
C MET A 176 -1.08 13.62 -21.86
N LYS A 177 -0.60 12.83 -20.91
CA LYS A 177 0.80 12.40 -20.85
C LYS A 177 1.18 11.58 -22.08
N TRP A 178 0.29 10.66 -22.49
CA TRP A 178 0.46 9.89 -23.73
C TRP A 178 0.48 10.76 -24.97
N GLN A 179 -0.43 11.75 -25.05
CA GLN A 179 -0.46 12.69 -26.17
C GLN A 179 0.83 13.48 -26.32
N PHE A 180 1.42 13.96 -25.22
CA PHE A 180 2.68 14.70 -25.27
C PHE A 180 3.82 13.83 -25.80
N ALA A 181 3.92 12.59 -25.34
CA ALA A 181 4.93 11.65 -25.84
C ALA A 181 4.68 11.24 -27.29
N LYS A 182 3.40 11.06 -27.69
CA LYS A 182 3.02 10.79 -29.08
C LYS A 182 3.44 11.92 -30.01
N ASN A 183 3.18 13.17 -29.63
CA ASN A 183 3.46 14.36 -30.46
C ASN A 183 4.96 14.70 -30.56
N SER A 184 5.79 14.14 -29.70
CA SER A 184 7.24 14.36 -29.75
C SER A 184 7.84 13.52 -30.87
N GLU A 185 8.38 14.20 -31.91
CA GLU A 185 9.05 13.54 -33.02
C GLU A 185 10.37 12.90 -32.59
N SER A 186 10.55 11.61 -32.89
CA SER A 186 11.77 10.85 -32.60
C SER A 186 11.76 9.53 -33.35
N ASP A 187 12.95 9.03 -33.64
CA ASP A 187 13.21 7.71 -34.23
C ASP A 187 12.92 6.57 -33.23
N LYS A 188 12.94 6.84 -31.93
CA LYS A 188 12.72 5.88 -30.83
C LYS A 188 11.93 6.53 -29.72
N LYS A 189 11.03 5.77 -29.09
CA LYS A 189 10.27 6.17 -27.90
C LYS A 189 10.22 5.02 -26.89
N TYR A 190 10.02 5.34 -25.62
CA TYR A 190 10.00 4.35 -24.55
C TYR A 190 8.76 4.45 -23.68
N VAL A 191 8.30 3.29 -23.20
CA VAL A 191 7.28 3.16 -22.15
C VAL A 191 7.93 2.65 -20.88
N ILE A 192 7.68 3.27 -19.74
CA ILE A 192 8.17 2.80 -18.45
C ILE A 192 7.00 2.56 -17.50
N CYS A 193 6.94 1.37 -16.94
CA CYS A 193 6.11 1.04 -15.79
C CYS A 193 6.93 1.32 -14.51
N ASN A 194 6.49 2.31 -13.75
CA ASN A 194 7.05 2.61 -12.44
C ASN A 194 6.43 1.67 -11.41
N ALA A 195 7.19 0.67 -11.00
CA ALA A 195 6.87 -0.30 -9.96
C ALA A 195 7.79 -0.14 -8.73
N ASP A 196 8.35 1.06 -8.53
CA ASP A 196 9.15 1.43 -7.36
C ASP A 196 8.24 1.90 -6.21
N GLU A 197 7.50 0.97 -5.63
CA GLU A 197 6.59 1.21 -4.52
C GLU A 197 7.36 1.17 -3.19
N GLY A 198 7.79 2.34 -2.72
CA GLY A 198 8.65 2.46 -1.54
C GLY A 198 7.98 3.03 -0.29
N ASP A 199 6.72 3.44 -0.34
CA ASP A 199 5.97 4.02 0.78
C ASP A 199 5.84 3.02 1.94
N PRO A 200 6.13 3.40 3.20
CA PRO A 200 5.89 2.54 4.35
C PRO A 200 4.41 2.12 4.46
N GLY A 201 4.17 0.80 4.46
CA GLY A 201 2.82 0.24 4.52
C GLY A 201 2.10 0.09 3.18
N ALA A 202 2.66 0.57 2.06
CA ALA A 202 2.11 0.40 0.72
C ALA A 202 2.53 -0.95 0.11
N PHE A 203 1.58 -1.66 -0.51
CA PHE A 203 1.82 -2.92 -1.23
C PHE A 203 0.78 -3.17 -2.33
N MET A 204 0.16 -2.10 -2.86
CA MET A 204 -0.86 -2.17 -3.91
C MET A 204 -0.27 -2.67 -5.22
N ASP A 205 0.78 -2.00 -5.70
CA ASP A 205 1.45 -2.30 -6.96
C ASP A 205 2.07 -3.70 -6.94
N ARG A 206 2.75 -4.05 -5.83
CA ARG A 206 3.27 -5.40 -5.61
C ARG A 206 2.18 -6.45 -5.76
N SER A 207 1.01 -6.24 -5.16
CA SER A 207 -0.08 -7.21 -5.19
C SER A 207 -0.67 -7.38 -6.58
N VAL A 208 -0.75 -6.32 -7.37
CA VAL A 208 -1.16 -6.40 -8.79
C VAL A 208 -0.14 -7.18 -9.60
N LEU A 209 1.16 -6.88 -9.46
CA LEU A 209 2.23 -7.60 -10.17
C LEU A 209 2.32 -9.08 -9.75
N GLU A 210 2.02 -9.39 -8.49
CA GLU A 210 1.95 -10.77 -8.00
C GLU A 210 0.67 -11.49 -8.42
N GLY A 211 -0.45 -10.77 -8.60
CA GLY A 211 -1.78 -11.36 -8.79
C GLY A 211 -2.29 -11.36 -10.22
N ASP A 212 -1.91 -10.37 -11.01
CA ASP A 212 -2.36 -10.20 -12.40
C ASP A 212 -1.30 -9.45 -13.24
N PRO A 213 -0.10 -10.04 -13.43
CA PRO A 213 0.98 -9.39 -14.17
C PRO A 213 0.62 -9.10 -15.61
N HIS A 214 -0.15 -9.97 -16.28
CA HIS A 214 -0.55 -9.82 -17.67
C HIS A 214 -1.37 -8.55 -17.92
N ARG A 215 -2.21 -8.14 -16.98
CA ARG A 215 -2.99 -6.89 -17.06
C ARG A 215 -2.08 -5.65 -17.19
N VAL A 216 -0.96 -5.66 -16.49
CA VAL A 216 0.03 -4.58 -16.55
C VAL A 216 0.77 -4.61 -17.89
N LEU A 217 1.19 -5.80 -18.35
CA LEU A 217 1.84 -5.98 -19.67
C LEU A 217 0.94 -5.53 -20.80
N GLU A 218 -0.34 -5.92 -20.79
CA GLU A 218 -1.34 -5.50 -21.76
C GLU A 218 -1.51 -3.97 -21.79
N GLY A 219 -1.63 -3.34 -20.60
CA GLY A 219 -1.73 -1.87 -20.49
C GLY A 219 -0.48 -1.14 -21.01
N MET A 220 0.70 -1.71 -20.79
CA MET A 220 1.96 -1.17 -21.33
C MET A 220 2.02 -1.29 -22.86
N ALA A 221 1.63 -2.43 -23.43
CA ALA A 221 1.61 -2.65 -24.88
C ALA A 221 0.62 -1.72 -25.57
N ILE A 222 -0.58 -1.53 -25.01
CA ILE A 222 -1.56 -0.53 -25.51
C ILE A 222 -0.99 0.89 -25.49
N CYS A 223 -0.26 1.27 -24.44
CA CYS A 223 0.42 2.56 -24.38
C CYS A 223 1.52 2.67 -25.45
N GLY A 224 2.31 1.60 -25.66
CA GLY A 224 3.33 1.51 -26.70
C GLY A 224 2.73 1.76 -28.10
N TYR A 225 1.66 1.05 -28.42
CA TYR A 225 0.91 1.25 -29.66
C TYR A 225 0.41 2.70 -29.81
N ALA A 226 -0.24 3.22 -28.77
CA ALA A 226 -0.84 4.56 -28.80
C ALA A 226 0.16 5.69 -29.05
N MET A 227 1.38 5.58 -28.52
CA MET A 227 2.39 6.62 -28.66
C MET A 227 3.48 6.34 -29.70
N GLY A 228 3.48 5.14 -30.30
CA GLY A 228 4.47 4.70 -31.29
C GLY A 228 5.81 4.33 -30.65
N ALA A 229 5.78 3.64 -29.52
CA ALA A 229 6.95 3.04 -28.88
C ALA A 229 6.97 1.53 -29.14
N ASP A 230 8.16 0.98 -29.34
CA ASP A 230 8.41 -0.45 -29.59
C ASP A 230 9.14 -1.14 -28.41
N GLU A 231 9.45 -0.38 -27.36
CA GLU A 231 10.21 -0.89 -26.23
C GLU A 231 9.73 -0.32 -24.89
N GLY A 232 9.59 -1.19 -23.90
CA GLY A 232 9.16 -0.86 -22.55
C GLY A 232 10.08 -1.40 -21.45
N TYR A 233 10.05 -0.72 -20.30
CA TYR A 233 10.79 -1.13 -19.09
C TYR A 233 9.85 -1.18 -17.90
N ILE A 234 9.91 -2.27 -17.13
CA ILE A 234 9.30 -2.35 -15.80
C ILE A 234 10.42 -2.13 -14.78
N TYR A 235 10.37 -0.98 -14.10
CA TYR A 235 11.31 -0.69 -13.01
C TYR A 235 10.70 -1.15 -11.70
N VAL A 236 11.17 -2.28 -11.20
CA VAL A 236 10.62 -2.97 -10.03
C VAL A 236 11.68 -3.09 -8.93
N ARG A 237 11.27 -3.01 -7.67
CA ARG A 237 12.17 -3.17 -6.52
C ARG A 237 12.71 -4.60 -6.43
N ALA A 238 14.01 -4.74 -6.17
CA ALA A 238 14.63 -6.05 -5.93
C ALA A 238 14.05 -6.77 -4.70
N GLU A 239 13.44 -6.03 -3.76
CA GLU A 239 12.74 -6.57 -2.59
C GLU A 239 11.39 -7.25 -2.92
N TYR A 240 10.98 -7.24 -4.20
CA TYR A 240 9.77 -7.91 -4.66
C TYR A 240 10.07 -9.18 -5.51
N PRO A 241 10.79 -10.18 -4.98
CA PRO A 241 11.27 -11.33 -5.75
C PRO A 241 10.13 -12.15 -6.37
N LEU A 242 8.97 -12.23 -5.70
CA LEU A 242 7.81 -12.94 -6.25
C LEU A 242 7.21 -12.20 -7.44
N ALA A 243 7.06 -10.89 -7.37
CA ALA A 243 6.58 -10.06 -8.48
C ALA A 243 7.54 -10.16 -9.69
N ILE A 244 8.85 -10.08 -9.46
CA ILE A 244 9.88 -10.23 -10.50
C ILE A 244 9.78 -11.62 -11.17
N LYS A 245 9.64 -12.69 -10.39
CA LYS A 245 9.47 -14.04 -10.93
C LYS A 245 8.22 -14.11 -11.82
N ARG A 246 7.07 -13.65 -11.33
CA ARG A 246 5.80 -13.70 -12.08
C ARG A 246 5.81 -12.83 -13.32
N LEU A 247 6.43 -11.65 -13.26
CA LEU A 247 6.64 -10.81 -14.45
C LEU A 247 7.49 -11.49 -15.52
N ARG A 248 8.59 -12.15 -15.15
CA ARG A 248 9.42 -12.91 -16.10
C ARG A 248 8.64 -14.04 -16.74
N THR A 249 7.86 -14.77 -15.96
CA THR A 249 6.99 -15.84 -16.47
C THR A 249 5.94 -15.27 -17.44
N ALA A 250 5.27 -14.18 -17.06
CA ALA A 250 4.23 -13.56 -17.86
C ALA A 250 4.75 -12.96 -19.17
N ILE A 251 5.93 -12.32 -19.16
CA ILE A 251 6.57 -11.81 -20.38
C ILE A 251 6.88 -12.98 -21.34
N ALA A 252 7.53 -14.03 -20.84
CA ALA A 252 7.88 -15.19 -21.67
C ALA A 252 6.65 -15.87 -22.29
N GLN A 253 5.57 -16.04 -21.51
CA GLN A 253 4.30 -16.59 -22.00
C GLN A 253 3.64 -15.69 -23.06
N ALA A 254 3.66 -14.37 -22.85
CA ALA A 254 3.09 -13.42 -23.80
C ALA A 254 3.90 -13.35 -25.10
N GLU A 255 5.22 -13.46 -25.03
CA GLU A 255 6.09 -13.57 -26.22
C GLU A 255 5.86 -14.88 -26.97
N GLU A 256 5.76 -16.01 -26.29
CA GLU A 256 5.48 -17.32 -26.88
C GLU A 256 4.13 -17.34 -27.64
N MET A 257 3.14 -16.62 -27.15
CA MET A 257 1.81 -16.52 -27.78
C MET A 257 1.69 -15.38 -28.81
N GLY A 258 2.76 -14.63 -29.11
CA GLY A 258 2.73 -13.51 -30.06
C GLY A 258 1.92 -12.30 -29.56
N LEU A 259 1.74 -12.17 -28.25
CA LEU A 259 1.05 -11.05 -27.60
C LEU A 259 2.03 -9.94 -27.17
N LEU A 260 3.32 -10.26 -27.18
CA LEU A 260 4.47 -9.35 -27.07
C LEU A 260 5.53 -9.79 -28.09
N GLY A 261 6.52 -8.95 -28.34
CA GLY A 261 7.59 -9.18 -29.33
C GLY A 261 7.27 -8.56 -30.67
N GLU A 262 7.57 -9.29 -31.76
CA GLU A 262 7.42 -8.82 -33.13
C GLU A 262 6.02 -9.14 -33.69
N HIS A 263 5.50 -8.24 -34.55
CA HIS A 263 4.26 -8.43 -35.31
C HIS A 263 3.03 -8.87 -34.49
N ILE A 264 2.77 -8.20 -33.37
CA ILE A 264 1.67 -8.51 -32.44
C ILE A 264 0.33 -8.51 -33.22
N PHE A 265 -0.44 -9.61 -33.10
CA PHE A 265 -1.68 -9.87 -33.87
C PHE A 265 -1.49 -9.74 -35.40
N GLU A 266 -0.34 -10.21 -35.91
CA GLU A 266 0.01 -10.15 -37.34
C GLU A 266 0.02 -8.71 -37.93
N SER A 267 0.20 -7.70 -37.09
CA SER A 267 0.25 -6.28 -37.46
C SER A 267 1.69 -5.80 -37.61
N ASP A 268 1.85 -4.53 -38.03
CA ASP A 268 3.16 -3.85 -38.05
C ASP A 268 3.63 -3.41 -36.65
N PHE A 269 2.83 -3.63 -35.61
CA PHE A 269 3.17 -3.27 -34.25
C PHE A 269 4.04 -4.34 -33.59
N SER A 270 5.15 -3.89 -33.03
CA SER A 270 6.06 -4.72 -32.23
C SER A 270 6.31 -4.04 -30.89
N PHE A 271 6.37 -4.79 -29.80
CA PHE A 271 6.63 -4.23 -28.48
C PHE A 271 7.31 -5.23 -27.56
N THR A 272 8.49 -4.88 -27.07
CA THR A 272 9.29 -5.72 -26.16
C THR A 272 9.34 -5.10 -24.77
N ILE A 273 9.24 -5.91 -23.72
CA ILE A 273 9.27 -5.45 -22.33
C ILE A 273 10.50 -6.03 -21.61
N HIS A 274 11.26 -5.14 -20.98
CA HIS A 274 12.43 -5.48 -20.16
C HIS A 274 12.16 -5.21 -18.67
N ILE A 275 12.72 -6.05 -17.79
CA ILE A 275 12.68 -5.83 -16.34
C ILE A 275 13.99 -5.18 -15.90
N LYS A 276 13.88 -4.08 -15.18
CA LYS A 276 14.99 -3.43 -14.47
C LYS A 276 14.75 -3.49 -12.98
N GLU A 277 15.61 -4.21 -12.27
CA GLU A 277 15.55 -4.32 -10.82
C GLU A 277 16.22 -3.10 -10.17
N GLY A 278 15.45 -2.37 -9.35
CA GLY A 278 15.94 -1.24 -8.56
C GLY A 278 16.49 -1.68 -7.19
N ALA A 279 17.45 -0.96 -6.66
CA ALA A 279 18.08 -1.26 -5.37
C ALA A 279 17.28 -0.72 -4.16
N GLY A 280 15.99 -0.45 -4.31
CA GLY A 280 15.08 -0.09 -3.22
C GLY A 280 15.13 1.36 -2.74
N ALA A 281 15.80 2.26 -3.43
CA ALA A 281 15.83 3.67 -3.06
C ALA A 281 14.51 4.38 -3.44
N PHE A 282 13.77 4.86 -2.46
CA PHE A 282 12.48 5.55 -2.64
C PHE A 282 12.55 6.74 -3.62
N VAL A 283 13.66 7.45 -3.65
CA VAL A 283 13.86 8.55 -4.60
C VAL A 283 13.79 8.10 -6.06
N CYS A 284 14.04 6.81 -6.36
CA CYS A 284 13.95 6.27 -7.72
C CYS A 284 12.49 6.12 -8.21
N GLY A 285 11.49 6.31 -7.35
CA GLY A 285 10.09 6.51 -7.75
C GLY A 285 9.84 7.85 -8.47
N GLU A 286 10.74 8.83 -8.34
CA GLU A 286 10.69 10.08 -9.11
C GLU A 286 11.12 9.80 -10.57
N GLU A 287 10.35 10.30 -11.54
CA GLU A 287 10.47 9.96 -12.97
C GLU A 287 11.89 10.08 -13.52
N THR A 288 12.60 11.17 -13.18
CA THR A 288 13.93 11.45 -13.74
C THR A 288 15.03 10.68 -13.01
N ALA A 289 14.86 10.40 -11.72
CA ALA A 289 15.74 9.53 -10.95
C ALA A 289 15.64 8.08 -11.40
N LEU A 290 14.40 7.62 -11.67
CA LEU A 290 14.10 6.30 -12.20
C LEU A 290 14.81 6.08 -13.55
N MET A 291 14.66 7.02 -14.50
CA MET A 291 15.34 6.95 -15.79
C MET A 291 16.87 6.93 -15.64
N ALA A 292 17.43 7.77 -14.77
CA ALA A 292 18.88 7.76 -14.50
C ALA A 292 19.34 6.40 -13.97
N SER A 293 18.55 5.74 -13.13
CA SER A 293 18.83 4.38 -12.63
C SER A 293 18.77 3.32 -13.73
N ILE A 294 17.79 3.37 -14.65
CA ILE A 294 17.73 2.49 -15.83
C ILE A 294 18.98 2.68 -16.70
N GLU A 295 19.41 3.93 -16.91
CA GLU A 295 20.61 4.29 -17.67
C GLU A 295 21.94 3.86 -17.00
N GLY A 296 21.87 3.22 -15.80
CA GLY A 296 23.08 2.81 -15.04
C GLY A 296 23.77 3.97 -14.32
N LYS A 297 23.11 5.11 -14.22
CA LYS A 297 23.60 6.30 -13.49
C LYS A 297 23.05 6.29 -12.05
N ARG A 298 23.61 7.15 -11.20
CA ARG A 298 23.07 7.36 -9.86
C ARG A 298 21.65 7.91 -9.95
N GLY A 299 20.70 7.30 -9.24
CA GLY A 299 19.28 7.67 -9.20
C GLY A 299 19.05 9.02 -8.54
N MET A 300 19.38 10.09 -9.24
CA MET A 300 19.21 11.46 -8.80
C MET A 300 18.30 12.23 -9.75
N PRO A 301 17.30 12.97 -9.23
CA PRO A 301 16.41 13.80 -10.03
C PRO A 301 17.15 14.87 -10.81
N ARG A 302 16.61 15.24 -11.98
CA ARG A 302 17.05 16.39 -12.78
C ARG A 302 15.94 17.45 -12.87
N PRO A 303 16.30 18.73 -13.12
CA PRO A 303 15.31 19.78 -13.37
C PRO A 303 14.44 19.47 -14.60
N ARG A 304 13.23 19.94 -14.56
CA ARG A 304 12.28 19.96 -15.69
C ARG A 304 11.90 21.41 -16.00
N PRO A 305 11.77 21.87 -17.23
CA PRO A 305 11.95 21.19 -18.52
C PRO A 305 13.44 20.82 -18.81
N PRO A 306 13.71 19.85 -19.75
CA PRO A 306 12.72 19.12 -20.56
C PRO A 306 11.98 18.05 -19.75
N PHE A 307 10.68 17.87 -20.07
CA PHE A 307 9.86 16.79 -19.50
C PHE A 307 10.20 15.45 -20.17
N PRO A 308 9.98 14.30 -19.50
CA PRO A 308 10.26 12.98 -20.06
C PRO A 308 9.57 12.71 -21.40
N ALA A 309 8.36 13.24 -21.62
CA ALA A 309 7.63 13.12 -22.87
C ALA A 309 8.37 13.74 -24.07
N VAL A 310 9.33 14.64 -23.83
CA VAL A 310 10.15 15.29 -24.87
C VAL A 310 11.56 14.71 -24.87
N SER A 311 12.18 14.56 -23.70
CA SER A 311 13.55 14.05 -23.54
C SER A 311 13.66 13.26 -22.23
N GLY A 312 13.39 11.96 -22.34
CA GLY A 312 13.38 11.01 -21.24
C GLY A 312 14.58 10.07 -21.24
N LEU A 313 14.30 8.75 -21.28
CA LEU A 313 15.29 7.69 -21.26
C LEU A 313 16.21 7.79 -22.47
N TRP A 314 17.54 7.81 -22.22
CA TRP A 314 18.57 8.05 -23.23
C TRP A 314 18.31 9.26 -24.15
N GLY A 315 17.64 10.27 -23.61
CA GLY A 315 17.30 11.50 -24.36
C GLY A 315 16.12 11.37 -25.31
N LYS A 316 15.40 10.25 -25.33
CA LYS A 316 14.26 9.97 -26.21
C LYS A 316 12.93 10.24 -25.50
N PRO A 317 11.85 10.57 -26.23
CA PRO A 317 10.52 10.71 -25.65
C PRO A 317 10.10 9.46 -24.87
N THR A 318 9.68 9.65 -23.62
CA THR A 318 9.37 8.56 -22.71
C THR A 318 8.08 8.83 -21.95
N ASN A 319 7.17 7.86 -21.95
CA ASN A 319 6.01 7.87 -21.06
C ASN A 319 6.28 6.99 -19.85
N ILE A 320 6.02 7.51 -18.64
CA ILE A 320 6.18 6.80 -17.37
C ILE A 320 4.84 6.77 -16.67
N ASN A 321 4.28 5.59 -16.42
CA ASN A 321 3.08 5.43 -15.61
C ASN A 321 3.31 4.39 -14.51
N ASN A 322 2.57 4.52 -13.42
CA ASN A 322 2.54 3.59 -12.32
C ASN A 322 1.81 2.28 -12.69
N VAL A 323 2.05 1.19 -11.95
CA VAL A 323 1.44 -0.14 -12.13
C VAL A 323 -0.08 -0.09 -12.16
N GLU A 324 -0.71 0.52 -11.14
CA GLU A 324 -2.17 0.62 -11.05
C GLU A 324 -2.74 1.45 -12.21
N THR A 325 -2.01 2.43 -12.71
CA THR A 325 -2.42 3.21 -13.89
C THR A 325 -2.52 2.32 -15.12
N PHE A 326 -1.50 1.50 -15.40
CA PHE A 326 -1.53 0.57 -16.54
C PHE A 326 -2.61 -0.50 -16.37
N ALA A 327 -2.83 -0.99 -15.17
CA ALA A 327 -3.84 -2.01 -14.88
C ALA A 327 -5.29 -1.55 -15.14
N ASN A 328 -5.55 -0.24 -15.24
CA ASN A 328 -6.85 0.31 -15.62
C ASN A 328 -7.08 0.34 -17.14
N VAL A 329 -6.01 0.36 -17.95
CA VAL A 329 -6.08 0.69 -19.39
C VAL A 329 -6.91 -0.32 -20.17
N ALA A 330 -6.67 -1.62 -19.98
CA ALA A 330 -7.36 -2.67 -20.71
C ALA A 330 -8.89 -2.55 -20.57
N GLN A 331 -9.38 -2.33 -19.35
CA GLN A 331 -10.82 -2.21 -19.08
C GLN A 331 -11.44 -0.97 -19.73
N ILE A 332 -10.68 0.13 -19.84
CA ILE A 332 -11.12 1.34 -20.53
C ILE A 332 -11.28 1.06 -22.03
N ILE A 333 -10.33 0.37 -22.64
CA ILE A 333 -10.37 0.07 -24.09
C ILE A 333 -11.49 -0.92 -24.43
N VAL A 334 -11.70 -1.96 -23.61
CA VAL A 334 -12.76 -2.96 -23.84
C VAL A 334 -14.14 -2.34 -23.67
N ASN A 335 -14.39 -1.73 -22.51
CA ASN A 335 -15.72 -1.29 -22.10
C ASN A 335 -16.08 0.15 -22.54
N GLY A 336 -15.07 0.92 -22.94
CA GLY A 336 -15.22 2.32 -23.35
C GLY A 336 -15.06 3.32 -22.20
N ALA A 337 -14.68 4.54 -22.57
CA ALA A 337 -14.47 5.65 -21.64
C ALA A 337 -15.74 6.02 -20.86
N ASP A 338 -16.89 6.00 -21.52
CA ASP A 338 -18.18 6.35 -20.90
C ASP A 338 -18.56 5.39 -19.78
N TRP A 339 -18.22 4.11 -19.91
CA TRP A 339 -18.38 3.13 -18.84
C TRP A 339 -17.47 3.46 -17.63
N TYR A 340 -16.20 3.76 -17.89
CA TYR A 340 -15.24 4.09 -16.82
C TYR A 340 -15.62 5.39 -16.09
N CYS A 341 -16.15 6.38 -16.83
CA CYS A 341 -16.61 7.65 -16.28
C CYS A 341 -17.78 7.57 -15.31
N GLN A 342 -18.51 6.44 -15.27
CA GLN A 342 -19.60 6.21 -14.31
C GLN A 342 -19.09 6.06 -12.87
N LEU A 343 -17.81 5.69 -12.71
CA LEU A 343 -17.17 5.56 -11.41
C LEU A 343 -16.38 6.82 -11.05
N GLY A 344 -16.44 7.20 -9.79
CA GLY A 344 -15.65 8.31 -9.24
C GLY A 344 -16.39 9.64 -9.23
N THR A 345 -15.63 10.73 -9.00
CA THR A 345 -16.13 12.11 -8.98
C THR A 345 -16.03 12.77 -10.37
N GLU A 346 -16.52 14.00 -10.50
CA GLU A 346 -16.42 14.75 -11.75
C GLU A 346 -14.97 14.86 -12.27
N LYS A 347 -14.02 15.13 -11.35
CA LYS A 347 -12.61 15.36 -11.68
C LYS A 347 -11.68 14.16 -11.43
N SER A 348 -12.14 13.15 -10.72
CA SER A 348 -11.35 11.96 -10.37
C SER A 348 -12.15 10.71 -10.70
N LYS A 349 -11.95 10.19 -11.90
CA LYS A 349 -12.70 9.04 -12.44
C LYS A 349 -12.10 7.69 -12.01
N GLY A 350 -12.94 6.66 -12.02
CA GLY A 350 -12.56 5.28 -11.78
C GLY A 350 -12.41 4.93 -10.31
N THR A 351 -11.62 3.91 -10.04
CA THR A 351 -11.33 3.37 -8.72
C THR A 351 -9.93 3.73 -8.24
N LYS A 352 -9.67 3.49 -6.95
CA LYS A 352 -8.33 3.56 -6.35
C LYS A 352 -8.13 2.39 -5.39
N VAL A 353 -6.97 1.77 -5.47
CA VAL A 353 -6.55 0.75 -4.50
C VAL A 353 -5.87 1.41 -3.32
N PHE A 354 -6.33 1.07 -2.11
CA PHE A 354 -5.74 1.52 -0.84
C PHE A 354 -5.16 0.35 -0.05
N ALA A 355 -3.97 0.53 0.50
CA ALA A 355 -3.42 -0.34 1.54
C ALA A 355 -3.87 0.18 2.91
N LEU A 356 -4.82 -0.53 3.53
CA LEU A 356 -5.34 -0.22 4.85
C LEU A 356 -4.42 -0.83 5.91
N THR A 357 -3.83 0.01 6.74
CA THR A 357 -2.87 -0.40 7.79
C THR A 357 -3.03 0.42 9.07
N GLY A 358 -2.27 0.07 10.10
CA GLY A 358 -2.29 0.78 11.39
C GLY A 358 -3.29 0.20 12.38
N LYS A 359 -4.04 1.06 13.05
CA LYS A 359 -4.98 0.70 14.13
C LYS A 359 -6.39 0.41 13.62
N ILE A 360 -6.51 -0.44 12.62
CA ILE A 360 -7.75 -0.82 11.94
C ILE A 360 -7.98 -2.33 12.05
N ASN A 361 -9.23 -2.76 12.18
CA ASN A 361 -9.57 -4.18 12.40
C ASN A 361 -9.28 -5.07 11.18
N ASN A 362 -9.52 -4.58 9.96
CA ASN A 362 -9.28 -5.31 8.73
C ASN A 362 -8.11 -4.66 7.97
N THR A 363 -6.91 -5.19 8.16
CA THR A 363 -5.71 -4.78 7.41
C THR A 363 -5.66 -5.49 6.06
N GLY A 364 -5.49 -4.73 4.97
CA GLY A 364 -5.44 -5.32 3.65
C GLY A 364 -5.53 -4.32 2.50
N LEU A 365 -5.89 -4.80 1.31
CA LEU A 365 -6.11 -3.98 0.13
C LEU A 365 -7.61 -3.78 -0.11
N ALA A 366 -8.03 -2.55 -0.21
CA ALA A 366 -9.39 -2.17 -0.58
C ALA A 366 -9.39 -1.36 -1.88
N GLU A 367 -10.11 -1.83 -2.88
CA GLU A 367 -10.35 -1.05 -4.10
C GLU A 367 -11.74 -0.43 -4.07
N VAL A 368 -11.78 0.88 -4.17
CA VAL A 368 -13.01 1.66 -3.99
C VAL A 368 -13.16 2.73 -5.08
N PRO A 369 -14.40 3.14 -5.42
CA PRO A 369 -14.62 4.26 -6.32
C PRO A 369 -14.01 5.55 -5.73
N MET A 370 -13.42 6.38 -6.57
CA MET A 370 -13.01 7.73 -6.18
C MET A 370 -14.22 8.51 -5.65
N GLY A 371 -14.02 9.31 -4.58
CA GLY A 371 -15.08 10.08 -3.95
C GLY A 371 -15.82 9.39 -2.81
N ILE A 372 -15.51 8.12 -2.52
CA ILE A 372 -15.92 7.48 -1.27
C ILE A 372 -15.40 8.29 -0.08
N THR A 373 -16.12 8.31 1.02
CA THR A 373 -15.65 9.02 2.22
C THR A 373 -14.58 8.23 2.97
N MET A 374 -13.71 8.95 3.69
CA MET A 374 -12.73 8.31 4.57
C MET A 374 -13.41 7.46 5.66
N ARG A 375 -14.58 7.88 6.12
CA ARG A 375 -15.41 7.16 7.09
C ARG A 375 -15.82 5.78 6.57
N GLU A 376 -16.35 5.71 5.35
CA GLU A 376 -16.75 4.44 4.73
C GLU A 376 -15.57 3.49 4.56
N ILE A 377 -14.40 4.01 4.16
CA ILE A 377 -13.18 3.19 4.03
C ILE A 377 -12.78 2.61 5.39
N ILE A 378 -12.74 3.43 6.45
CA ILE A 378 -12.22 3.00 7.76
C ILE A 378 -13.22 2.13 8.51
N TYR A 379 -14.50 2.51 8.53
CA TYR A 379 -15.49 1.80 9.35
C TYR A 379 -16.22 0.71 8.60
N ASP A 380 -16.63 0.97 7.37
CA ASP A 380 -17.47 0.05 6.62
C ASP A 380 -16.68 -1.08 5.95
N ILE A 381 -15.47 -0.76 5.44
CA ILE A 381 -14.58 -1.74 4.83
C ILE A 381 -13.56 -2.22 5.87
N GLY A 382 -12.87 -1.29 6.52
CA GLY A 382 -11.82 -1.59 7.49
C GLY A 382 -12.32 -2.14 8.84
N GLY A 383 -13.63 -2.16 9.08
CA GLY A 383 -14.23 -2.72 10.30
C GLY A 383 -14.00 -1.89 11.56
N GLY A 384 -13.59 -0.61 11.41
CA GLY A 384 -13.36 0.31 12.53
C GLY A 384 -12.03 0.13 13.24
N ILE A 385 -11.88 0.80 14.38
CA ILE A 385 -10.62 0.89 15.12
C ILE A 385 -10.43 -0.34 16.02
N THR A 386 -9.20 -0.83 16.08
CA THR A 386 -8.84 -2.01 16.90
C THR A 386 -9.15 -1.80 18.39
N ASN A 387 -9.57 -2.87 19.07
CA ASN A 387 -9.83 -2.90 20.51
C ASN A 387 -10.91 -1.90 20.98
N GLY A 388 -11.80 -1.45 20.10
CA GLY A 388 -12.87 -0.52 20.44
C GLY A 388 -12.40 0.89 20.85
N LYS A 389 -11.16 1.25 20.53
CA LYS A 389 -10.61 2.57 20.78
C LYS A 389 -11.20 3.62 19.86
N LYS A 390 -10.99 4.90 20.21
CA LYS A 390 -11.44 6.00 19.38
C LYS A 390 -10.46 6.27 18.24
N PHE A 391 -11.02 6.63 17.09
CA PHE A 391 -10.25 7.17 15.98
C PHE A 391 -9.59 8.50 16.38
N LYS A 392 -8.36 8.72 15.97
CA LYS A 392 -7.65 9.99 16.15
C LYS A 392 -7.31 10.66 14.84
N ALA A 393 -6.63 9.92 13.97
CA ALA A 393 -6.18 10.46 12.70
C ALA A 393 -5.98 9.33 11.66
N VAL A 394 -5.87 9.72 10.41
CA VAL A 394 -5.42 8.88 9.33
C VAL A 394 -4.33 9.59 8.51
N GLN A 395 -3.20 8.93 8.31
CA GLN A 395 -2.20 9.36 7.34
C GLN A 395 -2.58 8.79 5.98
N ILE A 396 -2.71 9.64 4.98
CA ILE A 396 -2.96 9.26 3.59
C ILE A 396 -1.87 9.84 2.69
N GLY A 397 -1.47 9.07 1.66
CA GLY A 397 -0.43 9.48 0.71
C GLY A 397 0.99 9.22 1.16
N GLY A 398 1.19 8.31 2.13
CA GLY A 398 2.51 7.93 2.63
C GLY A 398 3.31 9.11 3.20
N PRO A 399 4.64 9.07 3.12
CA PRO A 399 5.51 10.13 3.66
C PRO A 399 5.38 11.48 2.93
N SER A 400 4.76 11.49 1.76
CA SER A 400 4.49 12.71 0.99
C SER A 400 3.12 13.33 1.26
N GLY A 401 2.25 12.60 1.96
CA GLY A 401 0.87 12.98 2.26
C GLY A 401 0.70 13.74 3.56
N GLY A 402 -0.46 13.60 4.20
CA GLY A 402 -0.77 14.31 5.44
C GLY A 402 -1.68 13.53 6.38
N CYS A 403 -1.68 13.94 7.65
CA CYS A 403 -2.55 13.41 8.69
C CYS A 403 -3.85 14.18 8.71
N LEU A 404 -4.98 13.48 8.60
CA LEU A 404 -6.33 14.07 8.67
C LEU A 404 -7.01 13.66 9.97
N PRO A 405 -7.64 14.63 10.70
CA PRO A 405 -8.32 14.37 11.97
C PRO A 405 -9.74 13.81 11.78
N GLU A 406 -10.40 13.45 12.88
CA GLU A 406 -11.78 12.94 12.90
C GLU A 406 -12.79 13.83 12.18
N SER A 407 -12.63 15.16 12.29
CA SER A 407 -13.50 16.15 11.63
C SER A 407 -13.45 16.08 10.09
N MET A 408 -12.48 15.37 9.52
CA MET A 408 -12.30 15.19 8.07
C MET A 408 -12.73 13.80 7.58
N LEU A 409 -13.35 12.97 8.42
CA LEU A 409 -13.77 11.60 8.04
C LEU A 409 -14.80 11.58 6.90
N ASP A 410 -15.61 12.62 6.78
CA ASP A 410 -16.64 12.72 5.73
C ASP A 410 -16.12 13.41 4.45
N LEU A 411 -14.81 13.71 4.39
CA LEU A 411 -14.18 14.24 3.19
C LEU A 411 -14.20 13.19 2.07
N PRO A 412 -14.62 13.56 0.84
CA PRO A 412 -14.48 12.69 -0.31
C PRO A 412 -13.00 12.38 -0.60
N VAL A 413 -12.70 11.12 -0.80
CA VAL A 413 -11.32 10.69 -1.12
C VAL A 413 -11.11 10.83 -2.62
N ASP A 414 -10.69 12.03 -3.03
CA ASP A 414 -10.26 12.35 -4.39
C ASP A 414 -9.05 13.30 -4.37
N TYR A 415 -8.43 13.52 -5.54
CA TYR A 415 -7.19 14.29 -5.62
C TYR A 415 -7.35 15.74 -5.13
N ASP A 416 -8.42 16.40 -5.53
CA ASP A 416 -8.61 17.83 -5.28
C ASP A 416 -9.02 18.07 -3.83
N SER A 417 -9.93 17.27 -3.28
CA SER A 417 -10.39 17.38 -1.89
C SER A 417 -9.27 17.11 -0.88
N LEU A 418 -8.42 16.09 -1.14
CA LEU A 418 -7.28 15.80 -0.28
C LEU A 418 -6.22 16.90 -0.29
N ILE A 419 -5.94 17.50 -1.45
CA ILE A 419 -5.01 18.63 -1.57
C ILE A 419 -5.54 19.84 -0.81
N ALA A 420 -6.83 20.15 -0.91
CA ALA A 420 -7.47 21.25 -0.18
C ALA A 420 -7.41 21.05 1.35
N ALA A 421 -7.46 19.81 1.81
CA ALA A 421 -7.30 19.45 3.22
C ALA A 421 -5.84 19.54 3.72
N GLY A 422 -4.86 19.67 2.81
CA GLY A 422 -3.43 19.69 3.14
C GLY A 422 -2.78 18.30 3.17
N ALA A 423 -3.46 17.32 2.56
CA ALA A 423 -2.94 15.98 2.32
C ALA A 423 -2.75 15.74 0.81
N MET A 424 -2.51 14.51 0.40
CA MET A 424 -2.52 14.10 -1.01
C MET A 424 -2.89 12.62 -1.12
N MET A 425 -3.35 12.20 -2.29
CA MET A 425 -3.71 10.81 -2.54
C MET A 425 -2.52 9.85 -2.37
N GLY A 426 -1.36 10.26 -2.86
CA GLY A 426 -0.20 9.39 -2.91
C GLY A 426 -0.45 8.14 -3.75
N SER A 427 0.31 7.10 -3.48
CA SER A 427 0.14 5.79 -4.13
C SER A 427 -1.07 5.00 -3.59
N GLY A 428 -1.62 5.37 -2.43
CA GLY A 428 -2.77 4.71 -1.79
C GLY A 428 -2.47 4.11 -0.42
N GLY A 429 -1.32 4.43 0.17
CA GLY A 429 -1.03 4.07 1.57
C GLY A 429 -1.96 4.81 2.53
N LEU A 430 -2.63 4.08 3.43
CA LEU A 430 -3.56 4.62 4.41
C LEU A 430 -3.27 3.99 5.77
N VAL A 431 -2.78 4.83 6.71
CA VAL A 431 -2.39 4.39 8.05
C VAL A 431 -3.33 5.01 9.09
N VAL A 432 -4.15 4.17 9.71
CA VAL A 432 -5.14 4.58 10.72
C VAL A 432 -4.49 4.63 12.10
N MET A 433 -4.82 5.65 12.87
CA MET A 433 -4.27 5.93 14.19
C MET A 433 -5.39 6.08 15.23
N ASP A 434 -5.19 5.50 16.40
CA ASP A 434 -6.07 5.57 17.56
C ASP A 434 -5.69 6.68 18.54
N GLU A 435 -6.49 6.85 19.58
CA GLU A 435 -6.31 7.85 20.64
C GLU A 435 -4.97 7.75 21.38
N ASP A 436 -4.31 6.58 21.36
CA ASP A 436 -3.01 6.38 22.02
C ASP A 436 -1.82 6.71 21.10
N THR A 437 -2.04 7.29 19.94
CA THR A 437 -0.99 7.65 18.98
C THR A 437 -0.53 9.10 19.20
N CYS A 438 0.77 9.33 19.33
CA CYS A 438 1.35 10.67 19.42
C CYS A 438 1.58 11.26 18.03
N MET A 439 0.95 12.38 17.73
CA MET A 439 1.04 12.99 16.38
C MET A 439 2.39 13.64 16.12
N VAL A 440 3.12 14.04 17.15
CA VAL A 440 4.51 14.56 17.02
C VAL A 440 5.48 13.44 16.65
N ASP A 441 5.31 12.26 17.25
CA ASP A 441 6.13 11.09 16.94
C ASP A 441 5.82 10.54 15.55
N VAL A 442 4.55 10.55 15.13
CA VAL A 442 4.13 10.23 13.75
C VAL A 442 4.80 11.16 12.73
N ALA A 443 4.78 12.46 12.97
CA ALA A 443 5.45 13.43 12.11
C ALA A 443 6.96 13.16 12.03
N LYS A 444 7.59 12.87 13.18
CA LYS A 444 9.01 12.48 13.26
C LYS A 444 9.29 11.20 12.46
N PHE A 445 8.44 10.19 12.57
CA PHE A 445 8.58 8.91 11.84
C PHE A 445 8.61 9.12 10.32
N PHE A 446 7.63 9.83 9.75
CA PHE A 446 7.57 10.07 8.31
C PHE A 446 8.70 10.98 7.83
N LEU A 447 9.09 11.99 8.62
CA LEU A 447 10.19 12.85 8.26
C LEU A 447 11.55 12.12 8.33
N ASN A 448 11.73 11.23 9.31
CA ASN A 448 12.93 10.39 9.41
C ASN A 448 13.07 9.49 8.17
N PHE A 449 11.98 8.89 7.73
CA PHE A 449 11.96 8.11 6.49
C PHE A 449 12.39 8.98 5.29
N THR A 450 11.74 10.13 5.08
CA THR A 450 12.05 11.01 3.94
C THR A 450 13.48 11.55 3.99
N GLN A 451 14.00 11.82 5.17
CA GLN A 451 15.36 12.29 5.37
C GLN A 451 16.38 11.19 5.00
N SER A 452 16.15 9.94 5.41
CA SER A 452 17.02 8.81 5.08
C SER A 452 16.98 8.46 3.58
N GLU A 453 15.85 8.68 2.91
CA GLU A 453 15.64 8.44 1.48
C GLU A 453 16.07 9.62 0.58
N SER A 454 16.53 10.72 1.15
CA SER A 454 17.01 11.86 0.39
C SER A 454 18.24 11.50 -0.43
N CYS A 455 18.24 11.77 -1.75
CA CYS A 455 19.41 11.58 -2.61
C CYS A 455 20.57 12.53 -2.27
N GLY A 456 20.37 13.52 -1.41
CA GLY A 456 21.37 14.49 -0.99
C GLY A 456 21.75 15.57 -2.00
N LYS A 457 21.12 15.61 -3.19
CA LYS A 457 21.51 16.51 -4.29
C LYS A 457 21.28 17.99 -3.96
N CYS A 458 20.07 18.35 -3.49
CA CYS A 458 19.75 19.75 -3.20
C CYS A 458 19.81 20.06 -1.70
N THR A 459 20.38 21.21 -1.35
CA THR A 459 20.57 21.65 0.04
C THR A 459 19.26 21.75 0.83
N PRO A 460 18.15 22.30 0.29
CA PRO A 460 16.91 22.40 1.05
C PRO A 460 16.38 21.04 1.55
N CYS A 461 16.44 20.01 0.73
CA CYS A 461 16.05 18.65 1.13
C CYS A 461 17.09 18.07 2.11
N ARG A 462 18.38 17.99 1.70
CA ARG A 462 19.44 17.35 2.50
C ARG A 462 19.58 17.92 3.90
N GLU A 463 19.72 19.23 4.01
CA GLU A 463 19.95 19.91 5.29
C GLU A 463 18.63 20.26 6.00
N GLY A 464 17.63 20.73 5.24
CA GLY A 464 16.37 21.18 5.83
C GLY A 464 15.60 20.05 6.50
N THR A 465 15.45 18.88 5.86
CA THR A 465 14.76 17.72 6.48
C THR A 465 15.49 17.24 7.73
N LYS A 466 16.84 17.26 7.71
CA LYS A 466 17.66 16.91 8.88
C LYS A 466 17.42 17.88 10.04
N ARG A 467 17.42 19.20 9.79
CA ARG A 467 17.15 20.19 10.83
C ARG A 467 15.74 20.06 11.41
N MET A 468 14.73 19.84 10.57
CA MET A 468 13.38 19.56 11.07
C MET A 468 13.33 18.30 11.93
N LEU A 469 14.03 17.22 11.52
CA LEU A 469 14.09 15.99 12.29
C LEU A 469 14.76 16.16 13.64
N GLU A 470 15.84 16.94 13.73
CA GLU A 470 16.49 17.30 14.99
C GLU A 470 15.55 18.07 15.93
N ILE A 471 14.70 18.96 15.39
CA ILE A 471 13.71 19.68 16.19
C ILE A 471 12.64 18.72 16.72
N LEU A 472 12.06 17.87 15.87
CA LEU A 472 11.06 16.88 16.28
C LEU A 472 11.63 15.88 17.30
N THR A 473 12.89 15.48 17.13
CA THR A 473 13.57 14.59 18.07
C THR A 473 13.67 15.23 19.44
N ARG A 474 14.18 16.47 19.54
CA ARG A 474 14.25 17.14 20.85
C ARG A 474 12.89 17.41 21.47
N ILE A 475 11.85 17.67 20.66
CA ILE A 475 10.48 17.84 21.18
C ILE A 475 9.99 16.51 21.80
N THR A 476 10.14 15.38 21.10
CA THR A 476 9.72 14.06 21.60
C THR A 476 10.58 13.54 22.74
N GLU A 477 11.77 14.11 22.95
CA GLU A 477 12.67 13.80 24.09
C GLU A 477 12.49 14.75 25.30
N GLY A 478 11.48 15.63 25.27
CA GLY A 478 11.22 16.58 26.36
C GLY A 478 12.15 17.80 26.37
N GLN A 479 12.98 17.95 25.35
CA GLN A 479 13.94 19.08 25.21
C GLN A 479 13.45 20.17 24.28
N GLY A 480 12.15 20.13 23.87
CA GLY A 480 11.53 21.12 23.04
C GLY A 480 11.62 22.54 23.65
N ARG A 481 11.77 23.54 22.81
CA ARG A 481 11.99 24.93 23.20
C ARG A 481 10.88 25.82 22.66
N GLU A 482 10.63 26.91 23.32
CA GLU A 482 9.77 27.98 22.80
C GLU A 482 10.34 28.46 21.45
N GLY A 483 9.47 28.67 20.45
CA GLY A 483 9.87 29.00 19.08
C GLY A 483 10.14 27.80 18.15
N ASP A 484 10.15 26.55 18.66
CA ASP A 484 10.37 25.36 17.83
C ASP A 484 9.27 25.13 16.79
N ILE A 485 8.02 25.46 17.11
CA ILE A 485 6.89 25.32 16.19
C ILE A 485 7.06 26.28 15.01
N GLU A 486 7.32 27.56 15.28
CA GLU A 486 7.54 28.58 14.26
C GLU A 486 8.76 28.27 13.40
N LEU A 487 9.81 27.69 14.00
CA LEU A 487 10.99 27.26 13.26
C LEU A 487 10.67 26.07 12.34
N LEU A 488 9.87 25.10 12.78
CA LEU A 488 9.40 23.98 11.93
C LEU A 488 8.57 24.50 10.75
N GLU A 489 7.62 25.41 10.98
CA GLU A 489 6.78 26.00 9.95
C GLU A 489 7.62 26.76 8.90
N ASN A 490 8.60 27.55 9.33
CA ASN A 490 9.49 28.30 8.44
C ASN A 490 10.40 27.37 7.62
N LEU A 491 11.02 26.36 8.24
CA LEU A 491 11.83 25.38 7.55
C LEU A 491 10.99 24.59 6.54
N ALA A 492 9.80 24.14 6.93
CA ALA A 492 8.87 23.41 6.08
C ALA A 492 8.52 24.20 4.82
N LYS A 493 8.19 25.50 4.96
CA LYS A 493 7.90 26.40 3.84
C LYS A 493 9.10 26.50 2.89
N ASN A 494 10.28 26.79 3.44
CA ASN A 494 11.49 26.92 2.63
C ASN A 494 11.82 25.63 1.86
N ILE A 495 11.75 24.47 2.51
CA ILE A 495 12.01 23.17 1.84
C ILE A 495 11.00 22.96 0.71
N LYS A 496 9.71 23.18 0.97
CA LYS A 496 8.63 22.99 0.01
C LYS A 496 8.78 23.85 -1.24
N GLU A 497 9.19 25.11 -1.06
CA GLU A 497 9.33 26.09 -2.15
C GLU A 497 10.64 25.93 -2.95
N THR A 498 11.69 25.37 -2.35
CA THR A 498 13.04 25.41 -2.95
C THR A 498 13.67 24.03 -3.23
N ALA A 499 13.04 22.94 -2.79
CA ALA A 499 13.54 21.60 -3.10
C ALA A 499 13.37 21.27 -4.59
N LEU A 500 14.33 20.54 -5.15
CA LEU A 500 14.43 20.23 -6.58
C LEU A 500 13.32 19.32 -7.10
N CYS A 501 12.89 18.32 -6.32
CA CYS A 501 11.94 17.28 -6.73
C CYS A 501 10.82 17.07 -5.71
N GLY A 502 9.81 16.28 -6.10
CA GLY A 502 8.64 15.98 -5.29
C GLY A 502 8.97 15.43 -3.90
N LEU A 503 10.00 14.58 -3.76
CA LEU A 503 10.40 14.05 -2.46
C LEU A 503 10.68 15.16 -1.44
N GLY A 504 11.55 16.12 -1.80
CA GLY A 504 11.86 17.23 -0.91
C GLY A 504 10.69 18.20 -0.74
N GLN A 505 9.95 18.50 -1.83
CA GLN A 505 8.80 19.41 -1.78
C GLN A 505 7.66 18.89 -0.90
N THR A 506 7.50 17.59 -0.76
CA THR A 506 6.42 16.98 0.02
C THR A 506 6.86 16.47 1.39
N ALA A 507 8.16 16.30 1.64
CA ALA A 507 8.71 15.85 2.92
C ALA A 507 8.14 16.58 4.16
N PRO A 508 7.89 17.91 4.12
CA PRO A 508 7.30 18.63 5.24
C PRO A 508 5.79 18.40 5.47
N ASN A 509 5.07 17.81 4.52
CA ASN A 509 3.60 17.71 4.59
C ASN A 509 3.07 17.02 5.86
N PRO A 510 3.62 15.85 6.31
CA PRO A 510 3.18 15.22 7.56
C PRO A 510 3.38 16.14 8.78
N VAL A 511 4.48 16.90 8.81
CA VAL A 511 4.75 17.88 9.90
C VAL A 511 3.75 19.03 9.85
N LEU A 512 3.52 19.62 8.66
CA LEU A 512 2.59 20.72 8.50
C LEU A 512 1.14 20.33 8.82
N SER A 513 0.70 19.14 8.40
CA SER A 513 -0.66 18.67 8.69
C SER A 513 -0.85 18.35 10.18
N THR A 514 0.13 17.74 10.84
CA THR A 514 0.06 17.51 12.30
C THR A 514 0.14 18.80 13.08
N LEU A 515 0.93 19.79 12.69
CA LEU A 515 0.91 21.14 13.29
C LEU A 515 -0.42 21.85 13.09
N LYS A 516 -1.05 21.69 11.92
CA LYS A 516 -2.35 22.32 11.61
C LYS A 516 -3.49 21.77 12.48
N TYR A 517 -3.54 20.44 12.67
CA TYR A 517 -4.69 19.76 13.27
C TYR A 517 -4.46 19.29 14.71
N PHE A 518 -3.21 19.19 15.17
CA PHE A 518 -2.82 18.67 16.49
C PHE A 518 -1.76 19.54 17.15
N ARG A 519 -1.86 20.87 16.98
CA ARG A 519 -0.90 21.85 17.54
C ARG A 519 -0.81 21.78 19.06
N ASP A 520 -1.92 21.46 19.72
CA ASP A 520 -2.01 21.26 21.16
C ASP A 520 -1.07 20.17 21.66
N GLU A 521 -0.88 19.11 20.92
CA GLU A 521 0.09 18.05 21.29
C GLU A 521 1.54 18.58 21.25
N TYR A 522 1.89 19.38 20.24
CA TYR A 522 3.22 20.01 20.18
C TYR A 522 3.44 20.96 21.36
N GLU A 523 2.44 21.75 21.69
CA GLU A 523 2.50 22.68 22.82
C GLU A 523 2.63 21.93 24.16
N ALA A 524 1.90 20.83 24.36
CA ALA A 524 2.04 19.98 25.54
C ALA A 524 3.46 19.40 25.68
N HIS A 525 4.05 18.93 24.57
CA HIS A 525 5.42 18.44 24.56
C HIS A 525 6.45 19.52 24.89
N ILE A 526 6.25 20.74 24.38
CA ILE A 526 7.19 21.85 24.54
C ILE A 526 7.05 22.53 25.90
N LYS A 527 5.81 22.91 26.27
CA LYS A 527 5.53 23.72 27.48
C LYS A 527 5.39 22.86 28.75
N GLU A 528 4.61 21.76 28.64
CA GLU A 528 4.30 20.90 29.78
C GLU A 528 5.29 19.76 29.96
N LYS A 529 6.18 19.52 28.97
CA LYS A 529 7.09 18.39 28.92
C LYS A 529 6.36 17.03 29.07
N ARG A 530 5.16 16.94 28.52
CA ARG A 530 4.25 15.81 28.62
C ARG A 530 3.83 15.33 27.23
N CYS A 531 3.84 14.02 27.01
CA CYS A 531 3.26 13.39 25.83
C CYS A 531 1.80 13.01 26.14
N PRO A 532 0.78 13.64 25.52
CA PRO A 532 -0.63 13.31 25.80
C PRO A 532 -0.98 11.82 25.53
N ALA A 533 -0.36 11.22 24.54
CA ALA A 533 -0.54 9.81 24.19
C ALA A 533 0.30 8.84 25.05
N GLY A 534 1.21 9.34 25.88
CA GLY A 534 2.04 8.50 26.76
C GLY A 534 2.96 7.52 26.04
N VAL A 535 3.48 7.87 24.85
CA VAL A 535 4.36 7.00 24.04
C VAL A 535 5.79 7.51 23.91
N CYS A 536 6.03 8.81 24.12
CA CYS A 536 7.37 9.39 24.04
C CYS A 536 8.20 9.00 25.27
N GLU A 537 9.03 7.96 25.15
CA GLU A 537 9.71 7.30 26.27
C GLU A 537 10.48 8.25 27.20
N LYS A 538 11.15 9.26 26.65
CA LYS A 538 11.93 10.21 27.44
C LYS A 538 11.08 11.11 28.36
N MET A 539 9.81 11.28 28.04
CA MET A 539 8.85 12.07 28.82
C MET A 539 7.93 11.24 29.71
N LEU A 540 7.99 9.91 29.60
CA LEU A 540 7.19 9.04 30.45
C LEU A 540 7.59 9.20 31.91
N HIS A 541 6.60 9.36 32.78
CA HIS A 541 6.74 9.23 34.21
C HIS A 541 5.83 8.10 34.69
N TYR A 542 6.33 7.33 35.64
CA TYR A 542 5.51 6.33 36.32
C TYR A 542 5.24 6.81 37.73
N GLU A 543 3.98 6.85 38.10
CA GLU A 543 3.54 7.23 39.44
C GLU A 543 2.85 6.08 40.13
N ILE A 544 3.09 6.01 41.45
CA ILE A 544 2.42 5.06 42.30
C ILE A 544 1.30 5.77 43.06
N SER A 545 0.06 5.37 42.78
CA SER A 545 -1.13 5.94 43.41
C SER A 545 -1.34 5.47 44.85
N ASP A 546 -2.29 6.07 45.58
CA ASP A 546 -2.58 5.78 46.97
C ASP A 546 -3.22 4.41 47.20
N VAL A 547 -3.66 3.69 46.16
CA VAL A 547 -4.12 2.30 46.27
C VAL A 547 -2.97 1.32 46.45
N CYS A 548 -1.71 1.78 46.48
CA CYS A 548 -0.54 0.97 46.74
C CYS A 548 -0.59 0.37 48.16
N ARG A 549 -0.45 -0.96 48.22
CA ARG A 549 -0.45 -1.68 49.51
C ARG A 549 0.96 -2.03 50.03
N GLY A 550 2.01 -1.49 49.41
CA GLY A 550 3.38 -1.71 49.88
C GLY A 550 3.86 -3.15 49.84
N CYS A 551 3.43 -3.95 48.84
CA CYS A 551 3.82 -5.36 48.72
C CYS A 551 5.26 -5.57 48.24
N GLY A 552 5.93 -4.53 47.72
CA GLY A 552 7.32 -4.55 47.29
C GLY A 552 7.58 -5.29 45.96
N LEU A 553 6.56 -5.80 45.25
CA LEU A 553 6.76 -6.58 44.05
C LEU A 553 7.38 -5.73 42.92
N CYS A 554 6.89 -4.50 42.77
CA CYS A 554 7.44 -3.55 41.78
C CYS A 554 8.92 -3.20 42.05
N ALA A 555 9.31 -3.06 43.31
CA ALA A 555 10.70 -2.80 43.70
C ALA A 555 11.62 -3.99 43.37
N ARG A 556 11.16 -5.22 43.60
CA ARG A 556 11.92 -6.43 43.24
C ARG A 556 12.07 -6.65 41.74
N GLN A 557 11.07 -6.22 40.96
CA GLN A 557 11.08 -6.35 39.50
C GLN A 557 11.80 -5.18 38.81
N CYS A 558 12.19 -4.16 39.54
CA CYS A 558 12.87 -3.01 38.94
C CYS A 558 14.34 -3.32 38.62
N PRO A 559 14.75 -3.38 37.33
CA PRO A 559 16.12 -3.77 36.95
C PRO A 559 17.18 -2.78 37.42
N VAL A 560 16.79 -1.51 37.65
CA VAL A 560 17.70 -0.42 38.07
C VAL A 560 17.44 0.02 39.51
N GLN A 561 16.64 -0.71 40.26
CA GLN A 561 16.33 -0.41 41.67
C GLN A 561 15.86 1.03 41.91
N ALA A 562 15.09 1.57 40.97
CA ALA A 562 14.53 2.94 41.05
C ALA A 562 13.32 3.06 41.99
N ILE A 563 12.84 1.95 42.60
CA ILE A 563 11.63 1.95 43.41
C ILE A 563 12.00 1.60 44.88
N SER A 564 11.61 2.48 45.79
CA SER A 564 11.85 2.32 47.22
C SER A 564 10.56 2.47 48.04
N GLY A 565 10.52 1.87 49.21
CA GLY A 565 9.39 1.93 50.13
C GLY A 565 9.47 0.85 51.19
N SER A 566 8.78 1.06 52.31
CA SER A 566 8.68 0.09 53.39
C SER A 566 7.47 -0.85 53.20
N PRO A 567 7.48 -2.08 53.72
CA PRO A 567 6.31 -2.96 53.71
C PRO A 567 5.05 -2.27 54.25
N LYS A 568 3.92 -2.45 53.56
CA LYS A 568 2.61 -1.86 53.89
C LYS A 568 2.53 -0.32 53.71
N THR A 569 3.55 0.33 53.15
CA THR A 569 3.52 1.77 52.82
C THR A 569 3.56 1.98 51.30
N LYS A 570 3.05 3.12 50.85
CA LYS A 570 3.15 3.51 49.44
C LYS A 570 4.62 3.59 49.04
N HIS A 571 4.99 2.91 47.94
CA HIS A 571 6.32 3.00 47.36
C HIS A 571 6.47 4.26 46.50
N VAL A 572 7.71 4.67 46.26
CA VAL A 572 8.04 5.85 45.43
C VAL A 572 9.01 5.45 44.34
N ILE A 573 8.86 6.03 43.16
CA ILE A 573 9.76 5.83 42.04
C ILE A 573 10.71 7.02 41.92
N ASP A 574 12.02 6.75 42.00
CA ASP A 574 13.05 7.74 41.69
C ASP A 574 13.11 7.94 40.16
N GLN A 575 12.53 9.03 39.69
CA GLN A 575 12.44 9.33 38.25
C GLN A 575 13.81 9.53 37.59
N ASN A 576 14.86 9.89 38.33
CA ASN A 576 16.22 10.06 37.81
C ASN A 576 16.91 8.72 37.57
N LYS A 577 16.56 7.67 38.35
CA LYS A 577 17.05 6.31 38.17
C LYS A 577 16.19 5.48 37.21
N CYS A 578 14.93 5.85 37.05
CA CYS A 578 13.97 5.10 36.29
C CYS A 578 14.30 5.10 34.79
N ILE A 579 14.53 3.91 34.22
CA ILE A 579 14.74 3.72 32.76
C ILE A 579 13.43 3.60 31.98
N LYS A 580 12.30 3.83 32.61
CA LYS A 580 10.96 3.91 32.01
C LYS A 580 10.50 2.62 31.29
N CYS A 581 10.99 1.47 31.66
CA CYS A 581 10.73 0.16 31.03
C CYS A 581 9.32 -0.41 31.26
N GLY A 582 8.52 0.14 32.22
CA GLY A 582 7.16 -0.33 32.51
C GLY A 582 7.04 -1.63 33.31
N ALA A 583 8.12 -2.35 33.62
CA ALA A 583 8.09 -3.63 34.34
C ALA A 583 7.36 -3.55 35.68
N CYS A 584 7.49 -2.44 36.40
CA CYS A 584 6.80 -2.21 37.66
C CYS A 584 5.27 -2.10 37.49
N MET A 585 4.80 -1.50 36.42
CA MET A 585 3.37 -1.37 36.11
C MET A 585 2.76 -2.75 35.79
N THR A 586 3.43 -3.53 34.96
CA THR A 586 3.00 -4.89 34.60
C THR A 586 3.01 -5.82 35.83
N ALA A 587 3.98 -5.67 36.73
CA ALA A 587 4.11 -6.49 37.90
C ALA A 587 3.14 -6.12 39.04
N CYS A 588 2.45 -4.98 39.00
CA CYS A 588 1.60 -4.50 40.07
C CYS A 588 0.22 -5.18 40.10
N PRO A 589 -0.07 -6.11 41.04
CA PRO A 589 -1.36 -6.81 41.09
C PRO A 589 -2.53 -5.89 41.49
N PHE A 590 -2.22 -4.74 42.10
CA PHE A 590 -3.21 -3.76 42.55
C PHE A 590 -3.46 -2.66 41.51
N LYS A 591 -2.81 -2.73 40.31
CA LYS A 591 -2.85 -1.68 39.28
C LYS A 591 -2.59 -0.28 39.84
N ALA A 592 -1.75 -0.19 40.89
CA ALA A 592 -1.42 1.05 41.57
C ALA A 592 -0.39 1.92 40.83
N ILE A 593 0.17 1.45 39.74
CA ILE A 593 1.19 2.17 38.97
C ILE A 593 0.60 2.53 37.63
N SER A 594 0.61 3.83 37.32
CA SER A 594 0.15 4.40 36.04
C SER A 594 1.26 5.17 35.34
N LYS A 595 1.12 5.32 34.05
CA LYS A 595 1.87 6.32 33.28
C LYS A 595 1.24 7.69 33.53
N ALA A 596 2.06 8.70 33.80
CA ALA A 596 1.69 10.11 33.95
C ALA A 596 2.41 10.96 32.89
#